data_ddc561832b6d3e650598b02ef32f6eea
#
_entry.id   ddc561832b6d3e650598b02ef32f6eea
#
_cell.length_a   1.000
_cell.length_b   1.000
_cell.length_c   1.000
_cell.angle_alpha   90.00
_cell.angle_beta   90.00
_cell.angle_gamma   90.00
#
_symmetry.space_group_name_H-M   'P 1'
#
loop_
_entity.id
_entity.type
_entity.pdbx_description
1 polymer ?
#
loop_
_entity_poly.entity_id
_entity_poly.type
_entity_poly.pdbx_seq_one_letter_code
_entity_poly.pdbx_strand_id
1 'polypeptide(L)'
;MKNVLIVDDQATIRQILSLILRDDFCLSEAVDVSSALLQMQLLKPDAIVLDIMMPGIMNGYQLCEKIKQDPALADIYIVLLTACGQVADQEKGLALGANAYFVKPFSPVEVSRHLIHALQVK
;
A
#
# COMPACT_ATOMS: atom_id res chain seq x y z
N MET A 1 13.65 0.47 -12.24
CA MET A 1 13.16 0.84 -10.89
C MET A 1 12.04 -0.08 -10.47
N LYS A 2 11.91 -0.31 -9.19
CA LYS A 2 10.81 -1.08 -8.64
C LYS A 2 9.50 -0.30 -8.76
N ASN A 3 8.40 -1.05 -8.89
CA ASN A 3 7.06 -0.47 -9.08
C ASN A 3 6.29 -0.45 -7.78
N VAL A 4 5.74 0.71 -7.44
CA VAL A 4 4.91 0.89 -6.24
C VAL A 4 3.54 1.41 -6.66
N LEU A 5 2.49 0.73 -6.19
CA LEU A 5 1.10 1.14 -6.38
C LEU A 5 0.63 1.84 -5.12
N ILE A 6 0.13 3.07 -5.26
CA ILE A 6 -0.43 3.84 -4.15
C ILE A 6 -1.94 3.79 -4.26
N VAL A 7 -2.61 3.25 -3.23
CA VAL A 7 -4.06 3.07 -3.21
C VAL A 7 -4.64 3.88 -2.05
N ASP A 8 -5.28 4.99 -2.36
CA ASP A 8 -5.92 5.87 -1.38
C ASP A 8 -6.96 6.71 -2.11
N ASP A 9 -8.15 6.87 -1.52
CA ASP A 9 -9.21 7.68 -2.10
C ASP A 9 -8.94 9.19 -1.97
N GLN A 10 -8.02 9.59 -1.09
CA GLN A 10 -7.67 10.98 -0.87
C GLN A 10 -6.54 11.41 -1.81
N ALA A 11 -6.85 12.31 -2.73
CA ALA A 11 -5.88 12.80 -3.71
C ALA A 11 -4.66 13.46 -3.05
N THR A 12 -4.87 14.15 -1.93
CA THR A 12 -3.79 14.81 -1.19
C THR A 12 -2.74 13.81 -0.70
N ILE A 13 -3.20 12.67 -0.18
CA ILE A 13 -2.30 11.62 0.29
C ILE A 13 -1.51 11.02 -0.87
N ARG A 14 -2.19 10.72 -1.99
CA ARG A 14 -1.50 10.20 -3.18
C ARG A 14 -0.45 11.18 -3.71
N GLN A 15 -0.77 12.47 -3.74
CA GLN A 15 0.16 13.51 -4.19
C GLN A 15 1.40 13.59 -3.31
N ILE A 16 1.22 13.57 -1.99
CA ILE A 16 2.34 13.63 -1.05
C ILE A 16 3.24 12.41 -1.21
N LEU A 17 2.66 11.22 -1.27
CA LEU A 17 3.43 9.99 -1.46
C LEU A 17 4.14 9.97 -2.81
N SER A 18 3.47 10.42 -3.87
CA SER A 18 4.08 10.47 -5.20
C SER A 18 5.28 11.40 -5.24
N LEU A 19 5.19 12.57 -4.60
CA LEU A 19 6.31 13.52 -4.55
C LEU A 19 7.53 12.92 -3.86
N ILE A 20 7.31 12.16 -2.79
CA ILE A 20 8.41 11.59 -2.01
C ILE A 20 8.98 10.33 -2.67
N LEU A 21 8.15 9.51 -3.31
CA LEU A 21 8.57 8.21 -3.82
C LEU A 21 9.05 8.23 -5.27
N ARG A 22 8.70 9.24 -6.05
CA ARG A 22 8.93 9.23 -7.51
C ARG A 22 10.39 9.15 -7.94
N ASP A 23 11.31 9.62 -7.09
CA ASP A 23 12.73 9.60 -7.46
C ASP A 23 13.35 8.20 -7.35
N ASP A 24 12.74 7.33 -6.54
CA ASP A 24 13.26 5.99 -6.26
C ASP A 24 12.43 4.86 -6.85
N PHE A 25 11.18 5.15 -7.28
CA PHE A 25 10.23 4.13 -7.72
C PHE A 25 9.46 4.57 -8.95
N CYS A 26 9.00 3.58 -9.74
CA CYS A 26 7.97 3.80 -10.74
C CYS A 26 6.62 3.71 -10.04
N LEU A 27 5.79 4.73 -10.19
CA LEU A 27 4.55 4.84 -9.42
C LEU A 27 3.32 4.68 -10.29
N SER A 28 2.32 4.00 -9.73
CA SER A 28 0.95 4.00 -10.23
C SER A 28 0.02 4.31 -9.07
N GLU A 29 -1.18 4.75 -9.35
CA GLU A 29 -2.14 5.19 -8.34
C GLU A 29 -3.51 4.58 -8.60
N ALA A 30 -4.25 4.33 -7.52
CA ALA A 30 -5.61 3.86 -7.57
C ALA A 30 -6.41 4.54 -6.46
N VAL A 31 -7.70 4.71 -6.68
CA VAL A 31 -8.58 5.42 -5.75
C VAL A 31 -9.46 4.49 -4.92
N ASP A 32 -9.56 3.23 -5.32
CA ASP A 32 -10.34 2.20 -4.65
C ASP A 32 -9.79 0.82 -4.98
N VAL A 33 -10.43 -0.22 -4.42
CA VAL A 33 -10.00 -1.59 -4.64
C VAL A 33 -10.16 -2.01 -6.10
N SER A 34 -11.27 -1.62 -6.75
CA SER A 34 -11.52 -2.00 -8.14
C SER A 34 -10.44 -1.45 -9.08
N SER A 35 -10.09 -0.18 -8.94
CA SER A 35 -9.03 0.42 -9.75
C SER A 35 -7.66 -0.15 -9.40
N ALA A 36 -7.43 -0.50 -8.12
CA ALA A 36 -6.19 -1.15 -7.71
C ALA A 36 -6.01 -2.50 -8.40
N LEU A 37 -7.07 -3.31 -8.45
CA LEU A 37 -7.03 -4.62 -9.10
C LEU A 37 -6.75 -4.50 -10.60
N LEU A 38 -7.34 -3.49 -11.26
CA LEU A 38 -7.05 -3.21 -12.67
C LEU A 38 -5.59 -2.83 -12.89
N GLN A 39 -5.05 -1.96 -12.05
CA GLN A 39 -3.65 -1.57 -12.14
C GLN A 39 -2.72 -2.77 -11.96
N MET A 40 -3.04 -3.66 -11.04
CA MET A 40 -2.25 -4.86 -10.79
C MET A 40 -2.27 -5.84 -11.96
N GLN A 41 -3.35 -5.89 -12.72
CA GLN A 41 -3.44 -6.69 -13.93
C GLN A 41 -2.57 -6.13 -15.06
N LEU A 42 -2.50 -4.79 -15.15
CA LEU A 42 -1.68 -4.13 -16.17
C LEU A 42 -0.19 -4.26 -15.86
N LEU A 43 0.16 -4.11 -14.58
CA LEU A 43 1.55 -4.20 -14.14
C LEU A 43 1.57 -4.61 -12.66
N LYS A 44 2.09 -5.79 -12.39
CA LYS A 44 2.24 -6.27 -11.01
C LYS A 44 3.22 -5.38 -10.26
N PRO A 45 2.80 -4.73 -9.15
CA PRO A 45 3.72 -3.91 -8.38
C PRO A 45 4.65 -4.77 -7.51
N ASP A 46 5.78 -4.20 -7.13
CA ASP A 46 6.68 -4.81 -6.15
C ASP A 46 6.17 -4.54 -4.73
N ALA A 47 5.52 -3.39 -4.55
CA ALA A 47 4.91 -3.01 -3.27
C ALA A 47 3.62 -2.22 -3.50
N ILE A 48 2.76 -2.26 -2.49
CA ILE A 48 1.52 -1.46 -2.46
C ILE A 48 1.51 -0.67 -1.16
N VAL A 49 1.22 0.63 -1.26
CA VAL A 49 0.87 1.47 -0.11
C VAL A 49 -0.64 1.60 -0.13
N LEU A 50 -1.30 1.04 0.86
CA LEU A 50 -2.74 0.75 0.82
C LEU A 50 -3.45 1.37 2.02
N ASP A 51 -4.37 2.32 1.75
CA ASP A 51 -5.26 2.86 2.77
C ASP A 51 -6.31 1.81 3.16
N ILE A 52 -6.54 1.66 4.47
CA ILE A 52 -7.52 0.71 4.97
C ILE A 52 -8.94 1.20 4.73
N MET A 53 -9.19 2.50 4.93
CA MET A 53 -10.54 3.08 4.88
C MET A 53 -10.80 3.68 3.51
N MET A 54 -11.37 2.87 2.60
CA MET A 54 -11.75 3.31 1.27
C MET A 54 -13.20 2.99 0.97
N PRO A 55 -13.86 3.77 0.11
CA PRO A 55 -15.23 3.49 -0.31
C PRO A 55 -15.30 2.26 -1.20
N GLY A 56 -16.47 1.65 -1.28
CA GLY A 56 -16.72 0.53 -2.16
C GLY A 56 -17.05 -0.75 -1.42
N ILE A 57 -17.14 -1.84 -2.17
CA ILE A 57 -17.55 -3.16 -1.65
C ILE A 57 -16.46 -3.76 -0.76
N MET A 58 -15.22 -3.45 -1.06
CA MET A 58 -14.07 -4.05 -0.40
C MET A 58 -13.19 -2.95 0.19
N ASN A 59 -12.73 -3.14 1.44
CA ASN A 59 -11.80 -2.21 2.09
C ASN A 59 -10.35 -2.69 1.94
N GLY A 60 -9.41 -1.92 2.52
CA GLY A 60 -7.99 -2.24 2.44
C GLY A 60 -7.59 -3.56 3.09
N TYR A 61 -8.25 -3.94 4.18
CA TYR A 61 -7.98 -5.24 4.82
C TYR A 61 -8.35 -6.39 3.89
N GLN A 62 -9.50 -6.30 3.25
CA GLN A 62 -9.99 -7.33 2.34
C GLN A 62 -9.11 -7.46 1.11
N LEU A 63 -8.62 -6.34 0.57
CA LEU A 63 -7.68 -6.38 -0.54
C LEU A 63 -6.36 -7.01 -0.13
N CYS A 64 -5.85 -6.67 1.06
CA CYS A 64 -4.62 -7.26 1.59
C CYS A 64 -4.75 -8.79 1.68
N GLU A 65 -5.84 -9.27 2.25
CA GLU A 65 -6.12 -10.70 2.36
C GLU A 65 -6.18 -11.36 0.99
N LYS A 66 -6.90 -10.75 0.05
CA LYS A 66 -7.01 -11.27 -1.32
C LYS A 66 -5.67 -11.39 -2.01
N ILE A 67 -4.82 -10.38 -1.88
CA ILE A 67 -3.47 -10.39 -2.46
C ILE A 67 -2.64 -11.52 -1.86
N LYS A 68 -2.64 -11.64 -0.54
CA LYS A 68 -1.80 -12.63 0.15
C LYS A 68 -2.27 -14.05 -0.03
N GLN A 69 -3.54 -14.26 -0.36
CA GLN A 69 -4.08 -15.59 -0.66
C GLN A 69 -3.87 -16.03 -2.11
N ASP A 70 -3.50 -15.11 -3.00
CA ASP A 70 -3.25 -15.41 -4.40
C ASP A 70 -1.77 -15.72 -4.59
N PRO A 71 -1.37 -16.95 -4.98
CA PRO A 71 0.03 -17.30 -5.15
C PRO A 71 0.77 -16.42 -6.14
N ALA A 72 0.08 -15.86 -7.12
CA ALA A 72 0.69 -14.98 -8.12
C ALA A 72 1.01 -13.58 -7.54
N LEU A 73 0.36 -13.18 -6.45
CA LEU A 73 0.45 -11.85 -5.88
C LEU A 73 1.03 -11.84 -4.45
N ALA A 74 1.19 -13.01 -3.84
CA ALA A 74 1.53 -13.12 -2.42
C ALA A 74 2.90 -12.54 -2.06
N ASP A 75 3.78 -12.37 -3.02
CA ASP A 75 5.10 -11.79 -2.81
C ASP A 75 5.12 -10.25 -2.85
N ILE A 76 3.99 -9.62 -3.18
CA ILE A 76 3.89 -8.16 -3.15
C ILE A 76 4.05 -7.67 -1.70
N TYR A 77 4.92 -6.69 -1.51
CA TYR A 77 5.13 -6.08 -0.20
C TYR A 77 4.01 -5.10 0.10
N ILE A 78 3.26 -5.31 1.18
CA ILE A 78 2.09 -4.49 1.51
C ILE A 78 2.37 -3.62 2.73
N VAL A 79 2.23 -2.29 2.54
CA VAL A 79 2.26 -1.30 3.60
C VAL A 79 0.83 -0.77 3.76
N LEU A 80 0.27 -0.92 4.96
CA LEU A 80 -1.06 -0.40 5.27
C LEU A 80 -0.96 0.99 5.87
N LEU A 81 -1.87 1.87 5.47
CA LEU A 81 -2.08 3.18 6.10
C LEU A 81 -3.37 3.12 6.88
N THR A 82 -3.31 3.40 8.16
CA THR A 82 -4.47 3.32 9.07
C THR A 82 -4.66 4.61 9.86
N ALA A 83 -5.90 5.02 10.05
CA ALA A 83 -6.25 6.12 10.95
C ALA A 83 -6.34 5.66 12.41
N CYS A 84 -6.38 4.35 12.65
CA CYS A 84 -6.56 3.77 13.98
C CYS A 84 -5.22 3.27 14.52
N GLY A 85 -4.73 3.93 15.57
CA GLY A 85 -3.47 3.55 16.22
C GLY A 85 -3.61 2.45 17.26
N GLN A 86 -4.75 1.77 17.33
CA GLN A 86 -4.96 0.73 18.33
C GLN A 86 -4.24 -0.56 17.95
N VAL A 87 -3.72 -1.23 18.94
CA VAL A 87 -2.97 -2.47 18.75
C VAL A 87 -3.79 -3.53 18.02
N ALA A 88 -5.09 -3.62 18.33
CA ALA A 88 -5.97 -4.60 17.69
C ALA A 88 -6.07 -4.40 16.17
N ASP A 89 -6.10 -3.15 15.70
CA ASP A 89 -6.16 -2.85 14.26
C ASP A 89 -4.85 -3.19 13.56
N GLN A 90 -3.73 -2.94 14.22
CA GLN A 90 -2.41 -3.27 13.71
C GLN A 90 -2.23 -4.78 13.60
N GLU A 91 -2.64 -5.51 14.64
CA GLU A 91 -2.59 -6.96 14.67
C GLU A 91 -3.47 -7.56 13.58
N LYS A 92 -4.65 -6.99 13.33
CA LYS A 92 -5.54 -7.45 12.27
C LYS A 92 -4.87 -7.33 10.89
N GLY A 93 -4.23 -6.20 10.61
CA GLY A 93 -3.53 -6.01 9.34
C GLY A 93 -2.40 -7.00 9.15
N LEU A 94 -1.58 -7.19 10.18
CA LEU A 94 -0.46 -8.14 10.13
C LEU A 94 -0.95 -9.58 10.02
N ALA A 95 -2.04 -9.92 10.72
CA ALA A 95 -2.63 -11.27 10.63
C ALA A 95 -3.16 -11.59 9.23
N LEU A 96 -3.58 -10.57 8.46
CA LEU A 96 -4.02 -10.73 7.08
C LEU A 96 -2.87 -10.75 6.08
N GLY A 97 -1.64 -10.61 6.54
CA GLY A 97 -0.45 -10.75 5.71
C GLY A 97 0.22 -9.44 5.31
N ALA A 98 -0.20 -8.29 5.86
CA ALA A 98 0.49 -7.03 5.62
C ALA A 98 1.92 -7.10 6.16
N ASN A 99 2.86 -6.48 5.46
CA ASN A 99 4.27 -6.50 5.83
C ASN A 99 4.62 -5.36 6.81
N ALA A 100 3.90 -4.25 6.74
CA ALA A 100 4.11 -3.09 7.60
C ALA A 100 2.86 -2.25 7.65
N TYR A 101 2.80 -1.32 8.61
CA TYR A 101 1.72 -0.35 8.70
C TYR A 101 2.27 0.99 9.19
N PHE A 102 1.57 2.07 8.83
CA PHE A 102 1.82 3.41 9.34
C PHE A 102 0.50 4.03 9.75
N VAL A 103 0.50 4.72 10.89
CA VAL A 103 -0.71 5.36 11.44
C VAL A 103 -0.77 6.80 10.95
N LYS A 104 -1.93 7.22 10.46
CA LYS A 104 -2.16 8.60 10.03
C LYS A 104 -2.31 9.51 11.25
N PRO A 105 -1.73 10.72 11.27
CA PRO A 105 -0.86 11.25 10.22
C PRO A 105 0.52 10.58 10.25
N PHE A 106 1.01 10.18 9.10
CA PHE A 106 2.30 9.51 8.97
C PHE A 106 3.34 10.46 8.37
N SER A 107 4.62 10.10 8.52
CA SER A 107 5.71 10.80 7.85
C SER A 107 5.94 10.20 6.45
N PRO A 108 5.72 10.95 5.36
CA PRO A 108 6.00 10.44 4.02
C PRO A 108 7.46 10.02 3.82
N VAL A 109 8.38 10.73 4.46
CA VAL A 109 9.80 10.39 4.40
C VAL A 109 10.08 9.03 5.04
N GLU A 110 9.40 8.71 6.15
CA GLU A 110 9.57 7.41 6.80
C GLU A 110 8.98 6.28 5.97
N VAL A 111 7.85 6.51 5.31
CA VAL A 111 7.30 5.52 4.38
C VAL A 111 8.29 5.25 3.25
N SER A 112 8.88 6.31 2.69
CA SER A 112 9.91 6.20 1.66
C SER A 112 11.11 5.39 2.12
N ARG A 113 11.66 5.73 3.29
CA ARG A 113 12.81 5.01 3.85
C ARG A 113 12.50 3.53 4.06
N HIS A 114 11.31 3.26 4.58
CA HIS A 114 10.88 1.89 4.82
C HIS A 114 10.84 1.09 3.53
N LEU A 115 10.24 1.65 2.47
CA LEU A 115 10.14 0.97 1.17
C LEU A 115 11.50 0.80 0.50
N ILE A 116 12.36 1.82 0.57
CA ILE A 116 13.72 1.74 0.03
C ILE A 116 14.46 0.57 0.68
N HIS A 117 14.38 0.47 1.99
CA HIS A 117 15.03 -0.60 2.74
C HIS A 117 14.40 -1.96 2.43
N ALA A 118 13.08 -2.04 2.48
CA ALA A 118 12.36 -3.30 2.28
C ALA A 118 12.55 -3.87 0.87
N LEU A 119 12.57 -3.01 -0.14
CA LEU A 119 12.74 -3.41 -1.54
C LEU A 119 14.20 -3.38 -2.00
N GLN A 120 15.11 -3.07 -1.12
CA GLN A 120 16.56 -3.03 -1.37
C GLN A 120 16.92 -2.13 -2.57
N VAL A 121 16.35 -0.94 -2.59
CA VAL A 121 16.66 0.07 -3.60
C VAL A 121 18.00 0.72 -3.28
N LYS A 122 18.87 0.78 -4.27
CA LYS A 122 20.20 1.37 -4.13
C LYS A 122 20.23 2.82 -4.52
#